data_79cec9ab49695427c19459f6310612d9
#
_entry.id   79cec9ab49695427c19459f6310612d9
#
_cell.length_a   1.000
_cell.length_b   1.000
_cell.length_c   1.000
_cell.angle_alpha   90.00
_cell.angle_beta   90.00
_cell.angle_gamma   90.00
#
_symmetry.space_group_name_H-M   'P 1'
#
loop_
_entity.id
_entity.type
_entity.pdbx_description
1 polymer ?
#
loop_
_entity_poly.entity_id
_entity_poly.type
_entity_poly.pdbx_seq_one_letter_code
_entity_poly.pdbx_strand_id
1 'polypeptide(L)'
;GLYSPIMQVNHFIQKVENECAFLSEADRKTYLGQAYGLRALYYFMLYKTYGGVPIVTTVELLDGKVTADKFYVERATPEATLSFIKEDIGKSESYFGTTEINNKHDKTMWSKAATLMLKAEIYMWAAKVSINGYTASGKSDLEIAKNALNGIIGKFQLLNKFSDVFSTSNRN
;
A
#
# COMPACT_ATOMS: atom_id res chain seq x y z
N GLY A 1 13.54 -11.53 -1.78
CA GLY A 1 13.53 -10.10 -1.42
C GLY A 1 12.22 -9.44 -1.82
N LEU A 2 11.92 -8.24 -1.29
CA LEU A 2 10.63 -7.56 -1.52
C LEU A 2 10.41 -7.05 -2.96
N TYR A 3 11.44 -6.97 -3.78
CA TYR A 3 11.27 -6.56 -5.18
C TYR A 3 10.53 -7.59 -6.04
N SER A 4 10.61 -8.89 -5.73
CA SER A 4 9.84 -9.90 -6.46
C SER A 4 8.32 -9.68 -6.34
N PRO A 5 7.73 -9.56 -5.14
CA PRO A 5 6.31 -9.22 -5.04
C PRO A 5 5.96 -7.82 -5.59
N ILE A 6 6.86 -6.83 -5.50
CA ILE A 6 6.64 -5.51 -6.11
C ILE A 6 6.48 -5.65 -7.63
N MET A 7 7.33 -6.43 -8.29
CA MET A 7 7.24 -6.67 -9.74
C MET A 7 5.91 -7.35 -10.12
N GLN A 8 5.47 -8.32 -9.33
CA GLN A 8 4.17 -8.97 -9.56
C GLN A 8 3.00 -8.00 -9.41
N VAL A 9 3.04 -7.14 -8.38
CA VAL A 9 2.02 -6.10 -8.19
C VAL A 9 2.04 -5.08 -9.33
N ASN A 10 3.21 -4.65 -9.80
CA ASN A 10 3.32 -3.75 -10.96
C ASN A 10 2.67 -4.37 -12.20
N HIS A 11 2.98 -5.65 -12.47
CA HIS A 11 2.38 -6.38 -13.59
C HIS A 11 0.85 -6.45 -13.47
N PHE A 12 0.36 -6.77 -12.27
CA PHE A 12 -1.07 -6.82 -11.99
C PHE A 12 -1.74 -5.46 -12.23
N ILE A 13 -1.17 -4.36 -11.70
CA ILE A 13 -1.69 -3.01 -11.92
C ILE A 13 -1.78 -2.72 -13.43
N GLN A 14 -0.70 -2.92 -14.16
CA GLN A 14 -0.65 -2.67 -15.60
C GLN A 14 -1.72 -3.48 -16.35
N LYS A 15 -1.90 -4.76 -16.03
CA LYS A 15 -2.91 -5.60 -16.66
C LYS A 15 -4.33 -5.11 -16.37
N VAL A 16 -4.63 -4.79 -15.10
CA VAL A 16 -5.96 -4.30 -14.72
C VAL A 16 -6.27 -2.95 -15.36
N GLU A 17 -5.28 -2.06 -15.45
CA GLU A 17 -5.45 -0.73 -16.04
C GLU A 17 -5.65 -0.76 -17.55
N ASN A 18 -4.93 -1.63 -18.27
CA ASN A 18 -4.82 -1.55 -19.72
C ASN A 18 -5.48 -2.70 -20.49
N GLU A 19 -5.63 -3.88 -19.88
CA GLU A 19 -6.02 -5.07 -20.62
C GLU A 19 -7.30 -5.75 -20.11
N CYS A 20 -7.78 -5.41 -18.91
CA CYS A 20 -8.94 -6.05 -18.30
C CYS A 20 -10.24 -5.24 -18.51
N ALA A 21 -10.56 -4.91 -19.77
CA ALA A 21 -11.79 -4.20 -20.12
C ALA A 21 -13.09 -4.97 -19.80
N PHE A 22 -12.99 -6.27 -19.56
CA PHE A 22 -14.11 -7.14 -19.20
C PHE A 22 -14.53 -7.02 -17.72
N LEU A 23 -13.70 -6.40 -16.87
CA LEU A 23 -14.02 -6.19 -15.47
C LEU A 23 -15.09 -5.11 -15.30
N SER A 24 -15.99 -5.34 -14.33
CA SER A 24 -16.84 -4.26 -13.87
C SER A 24 -16.00 -3.12 -13.27
N GLU A 25 -16.51 -1.89 -13.31
CA GLU A 25 -15.80 -0.75 -12.71
C GLU A 25 -15.60 -0.95 -11.19
N ALA A 26 -16.55 -1.59 -10.51
CA ALA A 26 -16.46 -1.90 -9.09
C ALA A 26 -15.34 -2.90 -8.78
N ASP A 27 -15.24 -3.98 -9.57
CA ASP A 27 -14.17 -4.97 -9.41
C ASP A 27 -12.81 -4.36 -9.74
N ARG A 28 -12.73 -3.60 -10.84
CA ARG A 28 -11.51 -2.91 -11.23
C ARG A 28 -11.00 -1.99 -10.12
N LYS A 29 -11.88 -1.17 -9.53
CA LYS A 29 -11.53 -0.30 -8.40
C LYS A 29 -11.07 -1.11 -7.19
N THR A 30 -11.74 -2.19 -6.87
CA THR A 30 -11.36 -3.07 -5.77
C THR A 30 -9.96 -3.63 -5.98
N TYR A 31 -9.68 -4.21 -7.15
CA TYR A 31 -8.38 -4.79 -7.46
C TYR A 31 -7.25 -3.75 -7.47
N LEU A 32 -7.48 -2.58 -8.04
CA LEU A 32 -6.49 -1.51 -8.02
C LEU A 32 -6.26 -0.96 -6.60
N GLY A 33 -7.32 -0.81 -5.81
CA GLY A 33 -7.21 -0.43 -4.40
C GLY A 33 -6.34 -1.40 -3.60
N GLN A 34 -6.54 -2.70 -3.80
CA GLN A 34 -5.72 -3.75 -3.19
C GLN A 34 -4.27 -3.69 -3.64
N ALA A 35 -4.04 -3.60 -4.95
CA ALA A 35 -2.70 -3.63 -5.53
C ALA A 35 -1.85 -2.43 -5.12
N TYR A 36 -2.40 -1.21 -5.19
CA TYR A 36 -1.70 -0.01 -4.74
C TYR A 36 -1.41 -0.03 -3.23
N GLY A 37 -2.35 -0.55 -2.41
CA GLY A 37 -2.14 -0.73 -0.99
C GLY A 37 -0.99 -1.70 -0.67
N LEU A 38 -0.94 -2.84 -1.36
CA LEU A 38 0.14 -3.80 -1.22
C LEU A 38 1.49 -3.25 -1.69
N ARG A 39 1.52 -2.48 -2.78
CA ARG A 39 2.76 -1.86 -3.25
C ARG A 39 3.28 -0.83 -2.25
N ALA A 40 2.40 0.00 -1.70
CA ALA A 40 2.73 0.92 -0.63
C ALA A 40 3.32 0.19 0.59
N LEU A 41 2.72 -0.93 1.01
CA LEU A 41 3.22 -1.73 2.11
C LEU A 41 4.65 -2.24 1.85
N TYR A 42 4.90 -2.83 0.68
CA TYR A 42 6.22 -3.37 0.35
C TYR A 42 7.30 -2.28 0.29
N TYR A 43 6.99 -1.14 -0.32
CA TYR A 43 7.92 -0.01 -0.34
C TYR A 43 8.10 0.61 1.05
N PHE A 44 7.08 0.65 1.88
CA PHE A 44 7.20 1.13 3.25
C PHE A 44 8.08 0.21 4.12
N MET A 45 8.01 -1.10 3.94
CA MET A 45 8.92 -2.05 4.58
C MET A 45 10.38 -1.81 4.15
N LEU A 46 10.62 -1.62 2.84
CA LEU A 46 11.93 -1.25 2.33
C LEU A 46 12.42 0.08 2.89
N TYR A 47 11.55 1.07 2.92
CA TYR A 47 11.85 2.41 3.43
C TYR A 47 12.24 2.39 4.92
N LYS A 48 11.49 1.68 5.76
CA LYS A 48 11.81 1.55 7.19
C LYS A 48 13.20 0.91 7.43
N THR A 49 13.65 0.08 6.52
CA THR A 49 14.93 -0.63 6.63
C THR A 49 16.09 0.12 6.00
N TYR A 50 15.88 0.72 4.82
CA TYR A 50 16.96 1.23 3.97
C TYR A 50 16.88 2.74 3.70
N GLY A 51 15.81 3.42 4.06
CA GLY A 51 15.53 4.80 3.67
C GLY A 51 15.17 4.91 2.18
N GLY A 52 15.96 5.65 1.41
CA GLY A 52 15.79 5.69 -0.04
C GLY A 52 16.08 4.35 -0.70
N VAL A 53 15.28 3.97 -1.70
CA VAL A 53 15.42 2.71 -2.45
C VAL A 53 15.11 2.94 -3.93
N PRO A 54 15.56 2.07 -4.85
CA PRO A 54 15.13 2.15 -6.26
C PRO A 54 13.61 2.03 -6.38
N ILE A 55 12.98 2.97 -7.08
CA ILE A 55 11.54 2.94 -7.36
C ILE A 55 11.33 2.32 -8.74
N VAL A 56 10.73 1.13 -8.77
CA VAL A 56 10.45 0.38 -9.99
C VAL A 56 8.94 0.24 -10.14
N THR A 57 8.39 0.82 -11.22
CA THR A 57 6.96 0.78 -11.53
C THR A 57 6.67 0.12 -12.88
N THR A 58 7.70 -0.08 -13.71
CA THR A 58 7.57 -0.66 -15.05
C THR A 58 7.70 -2.18 -15.03
N VAL A 59 7.04 -2.84 -15.96
CA VAL A 59 6.98 -4.32 -16.12
C VAL A 59 7.81 -4.83 -17.28
N GLU A 60 8.57 -3.98 -17.95
CA GLU A 60 9.40 -4.35 -19.11
C GLU A 60 10.31 -5.55 -18.83
N LEU A 61 10.66 -5.77 -17.57
CA LEU A 61 11.45 -6.92 -17.08
C LEU A 61 10.80 -8.28 -17.31
N LEU A 62 9.45 -8.34 -17.30
CA LEU A 62 8.72 -9.61 -17.44
C LEU A 62 8.46 -9.97 -18.90
N ASP A 63 8.52 -8.99 -19.80
CA ASP A 63 8.23 -9.17 -21.24
C ASP A 63 9.45 -9.63 -22.05
N GLY A 64 10.60 -9.87 -21.41
CA GLY A 64 11.83 -10.33 -22.08
C GLY A 64 12.46 -9.31 -23.05
N LYS A 65 12.00 -8.06 -23.03
CA LYS A 65 12.44 -6.97 -23.92
C LYS A 65 13.48 -6.04 -23.28
N VAL A 66 14.10 -6.46 -22.19
CA VAL A 66 14.98 -5.60 -21.40
C VAL A 66 16.42 -5.76 -21.78
N THR A 67 17.06 -4.65 -22.09
CA THR A 67 18.51 -4.54 -22.22
C THR A 67 19.16 -4.38 -20.84
N ALA A 68 20.41 -4.83 -20.67
CA ALA A 68 21.10 -4.87 -19.37
C ALA A 68 21.16 -3.51 -18.64
N ASP A 69 21.20 -2.41 -19.38
CA ASP A 69 21.19 -1.04 -18.88
C ASP A 69 19.86 -0.65 -18.16
N LYS A 70 18.75 -1.23 -18.58
CA LYS A 70 17.43 -0.98 -17.95
C LYS A 70 17.25 -1.67 -16.58
N PHE A 71 18.14 -2.61 -16.24
CA PHE A 71 18.17 -3.20 -14.91
C PHE A 71 18.78 -2.27 -13.86
N TYR A 72 19.46 -1.22 -14.28
CA TYR A 72 20.12 -0.31 -13.37
C TYR A 72 19.20 0.86 -13.03
N VAL A 73 18.43 0.69 -11.93
CA VAL A 73 17.60 1.76 -11.38
C VAL A 73 18.35 2.40 -10.22
N GLU A 74 18.61 3.69 -10.34
CA GLU A 74 19.27 4.45 -9.27
C GLU A 74 18.41 4.44 -8.00
N ARG A 75 19.11 4.53 -6.87
CA ARG A 75 18.46 4.68 -5.57
C ARG A 75 17.81 6.05 -5.48
N ALA A 76 16.52 6.09 -5.24
CA ALA A 76 15.82 7.33 -4.94
C ALA A 76 16.19 7.87 -3.56
N THR A 77 16.00 9.17 -3.34
CA THR A 77 16.16 9.77 -2.02
C THR A 77 15.12 9.23 -1.05
N PRO A 78 15.38 9.31 0.27
CA PRO A 78 14.36 8.96 1.27
C PRO A 78 13.07 9.77 1.12
N GLU A 79 13.18 11.06 0.80
CA GLU A 79 12.03 11.91 0.57
C GLU A 79 11.21 11.47 -0.64
N ALA A 80 11.87 11.18 -1.77
CA ALA A 80 11.20 10.70 -2.98
C ALA A 80 10.55 9.33 -2.75
N THR A 81 11.21 8.43 -2.03
CA THR A 81 10.65 7.11 -1.69
C THR A 81 9.41 7.24 -0.81
N LEU A 82 9.45 8.09 0.22
CA LEU A 82 8.31 8.32 1.10
C LEU A 82 7.15 9.00 0.36
N SER A 83 7.44 9.93 -0.53
CA SER A 83 6.43 10.58 -1.38
C SER A 83 5.73 9.57 -2.28
N PHE A 84 6.48 8.67 -2.90
CA PHE A 84 5.91 7.57 -3.70
C PHE A 84 5.01 6.64 -2.88
N ILE A 85 5.43 6.29 -1.65
CA ILE A 85 4.62 5.47 -0.72
C ILE A 85 3.31 6.19 -0.37
N LYS A 86 3.37 7.49 -0.06
CA LYS A 86 2.19 8.32 0.23
C LYS A 86 1.26 8.43 -0.98
N GLU A 87 1.80 8.52 -2.18
CA GLU A 87 1.01 8.52 -3.42
C GLU A 87 0.27 7.19 -3.61
N ASP A 88 0.94 6.06 -3.47
CA ASP A 88 0.35 4.74 -3.64
C ASP A 88 -0.74 4.46 -2.60
N ILE A 89 -0.52 4.79 -1.33
CA ILE A 89 -1.56 4.60 -0.31
C ILE A 89 -2.74 5.54 -0.53
N GLY A 90 -2.52 6.74 -1.06
CA GLY A 90 -3.57 7.67 -1.48
C GLY A 90 -4.39 7.12 -2.66
N LYS A 91 -3.74 6.52 -3.66
CA LYS A 91 -4.42 5.82 -4.78
C LYS A 91 -5.27 4.67 -4.27
N SER A 92 -4.72 3.82 -3.37
CA SER A 92 -5.47 2.74 -2.74
C SER A 92 -6.75 3.24 -2.07
N GLU A 93 -6.65 4.27 -1.24
CA GLU A 93 -7.80 4.88 -0.58
C GLU A 93 -8.82 5.44 -1.59
N SER A 94 -8.36 6.13 -2.63
CA SER A 94 -9.21 6.70 -3.68
C SER A 94 -9.98 5.62 -4.45
N TYR A 95 -9.33 4.51 -4.79
CA TYR A 95 -9.98 3.39 -5.47
C TYR A 95 -11.04 2.72 -4.60
N PHE A 96 -10.79 2.54 -3.31
CA PHE A 96 -11.83 2.04 -2.39
C PHE A 96 -12.97 3.06 -2.20
N GLY A 97 -12.69 4.36 -2.28
CA GLY A 97 -13.69 5.43 -2.26
C GLY A 97 -14.72 5.28 -1.14
N THR A 98 -16.00 5.16 -1.50
CA THR A 98 -17.12 5.01 -0.57
C THR A 98 -17.39 3.56 -0.13
N THR A 99 -16.57 2.58 -0.54
CA THR A 99 -16.73 1.19 -0.10
C THR A 99 -16.82 1.11 1.43
N GLU A 100 -17.76 0.33 1.92
CA GLU A 100 -17.93 0.14 3.36
C GLU A 100 -16.69 -0.50 3.99
N ILE A 101 -16.28 0.03 5.15
CA ILE A 101 -15.08 -0.42 5.86
C ILE A 101 -15.26 -1.84 6.41
N ASN A 102 -16.48 -2.16 6.86
CA ASN A 102 -16.82 -3.47 7.39
C ASN A 102 -17.47 -4.34 6.32
N ASN A 103 -16.80 -4.48 5.21
CA ASN A 103 -17.24 -5.33 4.12
C ASN A 103 -17.23 -6.81 4.57
N LYS A 104 -18.24 -7.57 4.18
CA LYS A 104 -18.37 -9.02 4.45
C LYS A 104 -17.33 -9.90 3.75
N HIS A 105 -16.28 -9.29 3.19
CA HIS A 105 -15.19 -10.05 2.57
C HIS A 105 -14.24 -10.62 3.62
N ASP A 106 -13.71 -11.75 3.31
CA ASP A 106 -12.68 -12.42 4.10
C ASP A 106 -11.60 -11.44 4.55
N LYS A 107 -11.39 -11.32 5.86
CA LYS A 107 -10.38 -10.43 6.47
C LYS A 107 -8.95 -10.81 6.09
N THR A 108 -8.74 -11.90 5.37
CA THR A 108 -7.45 -12.26 4.80
C THR A 108 -7.10 -11.48 3.53
N MET A 109 -8.06 -10.76 2.95
CA MET A 109 -7.84 -9.92 1.77
C MET A 109 -7.53 -8.47 2.17
N TRP A 110 -6.75 -7.80 1.35
CA TRP A 110 -6.50 -6.36 1.53
C TRP A 110 -7.81 -5.57 1.39
N SER A 111 -8.10 -4.73 2.35
CA SER A 111 -9.36 -4.00 2.46
C SER A 111 -9.13 -2.49 2.62
N LYS A 112 -10.20 -1.70 2.54
CA LYS A 112 -10.15 -0.28 2.87
C LYS A 112 -9.64 -0.03 4.29
N ALA A 113 -10.02 -0.87 5.25
CA ALA A 113 -9.52 -0.76 6.62
C ALA A 113 -8.01 -0.98 6.69
N ALA A 114 -7.48 -1.99 5.97
CA ALA A 114 -6.04 -2.21 5.87
C ALA A 114 -5.31 -1.00 5.26
N THR A 115 -5.89 -0.41 4.20
CA THR A 115 -5.39 0.83 3.58
C THR A 115 -5.31 1.99 4.58
N LEU A 116 -6.37 2.23 5.34
CA LEU A 116 -6.42 3.32 6.32
C LEU A 116 -5.48 3.07 7.50
N MET A 117 -5.33 1.83 7.96
CA MET A 117 -4.35 1.47 8.99
C MET A 117 -2.92 1.69 8.51
N LEU A 118 -2.59 1.21 7.32
CA LEU A 118 -1.26 1.45 6.75
C LEU A 118 -1.01 2.94 6.50
N LYS A 119 -2.01 3.68 5.99
CA LYS A 119 -1.92 5.12 5.83
C LYS A 119 -1.57 5.80 7.16
N ALA A 120 -2.25 5.45 8.23
CA ALA A 120 -1.96 6.01 9.55
C ALA A 120 -0.51 5.70 9.98
N GLU A 121 -0.03 4.46 9.79
CA GLU A 121 1.34 4.07 10.14
C GLU A 121 2.37 4.87 9.33
N ILE A 122 2.19 4.99 8.00
CA ILE A 122 3.07 5.76 7.12
C ILE A 122 3.16 7.23 7.59
N TYR A 123 2.02 7.84 7.87
CA TYR A 123 1.98 9.25 8.25
C TYR A 123 2.46 9.50 9.68
N MET A 124 2.23 8.58 10.62
CA MET A 124 2.86 8.64 11.95
C MET A 124 4.38 8.53 11.87
N TRP A 125 4.89 7.62 11.04
CA TRP A 125 6.32 7.48 10.80
C TRP A 125 6.90 8.77 10.20
N ALA A 126 6.31 9.27 9.13
CA ALA A 126 6.72 10.50 8.47
C ALA A 126 6.73 11.71 9.41
N ALA A 127 5.78 11.78 10.34
CA ALA A 127 5.67 12.86 11.29
C ALA A 127 6.74 12.85 12.38
N LYS A 128 7.32 11.69 12.70
CA LYS A 128 8.16 11.51 13.89
C LYS A 128 9.60 11.09 13.60
N VAL A 129 9.87 10.48 12.46
CA VAL A 129 11.17 9.91 12.16
C VAL A 129 11.89 10.74 11.11
N SER A 130 13.00 11.35 11.51
CA SER A 130 13.95 11.97 10.58
C SER A 130 15.05 10.98 10.23
N ILE A 131 15.39 10.89 8.96
CA ILE A 131 16.53 10.13 8.44
C ILE A 131 17.34 11.00 7.50
N ASN A 132 18.57 10.61 7.17
CA ASN A 132 19.36 11.38 6.22
C ASN A 132 18.62 11.55 4.88
N GLY A 133 18.37 12.79 4.49
CA GLY A 133 17.60 13.15 3.30
C GLY A 133 16.07 13.21 3.51
N TYR A 134 15.58 13.15 4.75
CA TYR A 134 14.19 13.44 5.09
C TYR A 134 14.07 14.01 6.51
N THR A 135 13.38 15.14 6.66
CA THR A 135 13.06 15.74 7.96
C THR A 135 11.61 15.43 8.33
N ALA A 136 11.40 14.99 9.57
CA ALA A 136 10.06 14.67 10.07
C ALA A 136 9.06 15.83 9.86
N SER A 137 7.90 15.54 9.29
CA SER A 137 6.89 16.52 8.89
C SER A 137 6.06 17.08 10.04
N GLY A 138 6.10 16.43 11.22
CA GLY A 138 5.46 16.92 12.43
C GLY A 138 3.94 16.83 12.44
N LYS A 139 3.29 17.89 12.94
CA LYS A 139 1.87 17.90 13.27
C LYS A 139 0.94 17.64 12.07
N SER A 140 1.26 18.12 10.88
CA SER A 140 0.42 17.99 9.69
C SER A 140 0.16 16.50 9.34
N ASP A 141 1.21 15.69 9.34
CA ASP A 141 1.08 14.26 9.04
C ASP A 141 0.41 13.50 10.20
N LEU A 142 0.57 13.95 11.45
CA LEU A 142 -0.16 13.36 12.59
C LEU A 142 -1.68 13.57 12.48
N GLU A 143 -2.14 14.71 12.00
CA GLU A 143 -3.57 14.94 11.77
C GLU A 143 -4.12 14.03 10.65
N ILE A 144 -3.35 13.80 9.59
CA ILE A 144 -3.74 12.85 8.53
C ILE A 144 -3.84 11.43 9.09
N ALA A 145 -2.85 11.00 9.88
CA ALA A 145 -2.87 9.70 10.54
C ALA A 145 -4.09 9.54 11.47
N LYS A 146 -4.36 10.54 12.30
CA LYS A 146 -5.53 10.58 13.19
C LYS A 146 -6.84 10.45 12.42
N ASN A 147 -7.00 11.19 11.32
CA ASN A 147 -8.20 11.13 10.50
C ASN A 147 -8.39 9.75 9.86
N ALA A 148 -7.32 9.11 9.40
CA ALA A 148 -7.38 7.75 8.88
C ALA A 148 -7.85 6.75 9.97
N LEU A 149 -7.29 6.85 11.18
CA LEU A 149 -7.70 6.00 12.32
C LEU A 149 -9.15 6.25 12.76
N ASN A 150 -9.60 7.50 12.79
CA ASN A 150 -10.99 7.84 13.11
C ASN A 150 -11.99 7.19 12.14
N GLY A 151 -11.58 6.95 10.89
CA GLY A 151 -12.39 6.22 9.92
C GLY A 151 -12.58 4.73 10.27
N ILE A 152 -11.75 4.16 11.16
CA ILE A 152 -11.75 2.73 11.49
C ILE A 152 -12.26 2.48 12.91
N ILE A 153 -12.02 3.41 13.85
CA ILE A 153 -12.39 3.27 15.26
C ILE A 153 -13.88 2.95 15.39
N GLY A 154 -14.18 1.93 16.17
CA GLY A 154 -15.55 1.46 16.42
C GLY A 154 -16.16 0.61 15.29
N LYS A 155 -15.45 0.37 14.20
CA LYS A 155 -15.92 -0.47 13.09
C LYS A 155 -15.58 -1.96 13.27
N PHE A 156 -14.64 -2.27 14.12
CA PHE A 156 -14.20 -3.63 14.41
C PHE A 156 -14.20 -3.86 15.93
N GLN A 157 -14.50 -5.10 16.33
CA GLN A 157 -14.39 -5.53 17.71
C GLN A 157 -13.12 -6.36 17.90
N LEU A 158 -12.45 -6.16 19.02
CA LEU A 158 -11.34 -7.01 19.42
C LEU A 158 -11.88 -8.36 19.88
N LEU A 159 -11.24 -9.43 19.47
CA LEU A 159 -11.59 -10.77 19.94
C LEU A 159 -11.01 -11.00 21.35
N ASN A 160 -11.75 -11.75 22.17
CA ASN A 160 -11.39 -11.98 23.58
C ASN A 160 -10.12 -12.86 23.73
N LYS A 161 -9.85 -13.71 22.75
CA LYS A 161 -8.67 -14.59 22.77
C LYS A 161 -7.84 -14.35 21.52
N PHE A 162 -6.53 -14.28 21.70
CA PHE A 162 -5.57 -14.13 20.60
C PHE A 162 -5.68 -15.26 19.57
N SER A 163 -5.89 -16.51 20.02
CA SER A 163 -6.06 -17.66 19.13
C SER A 163 -7.25 -17.53 18.17
N ASP A 164 -8.30 -16.80 18.60
CA ASP A 164 -9.51 -16.64 17.78
C ASP A 164 -9.27 -15.77 16.54
N VAL A 165 -8.24 -14.91 16.58
CA VAL A 165 -7.83 -14.09 15.42
C VAL A 165 -7.45 -14.96 14.22
N PHE A 166 -6.88 -16.14 14.47
CA PHE A 166 -6.40 -17.06 13.44
C PHE A 166 -7.41 -18.17 13.12
N SER A 167 -8.56 -18.18 13.78
CA SER A 167 -9.61 -19.17 13.53
C SER A 167 -10.29 -18.91 12.18
N THR A 168 -10.53 -19.99 11.43
CA THR A 168 -11.24 -19.93 10.14
C THR A 168 -12.67 -19.42 10.28
N SER A 169 -13.32 -19.61 11.44
CA SER A 169 -14.66 -19.11 11.74
C SER A 169 -14.75 -17.59 11.88
N ASN A 170 -13.63 -16.92 12.12
CA ASN A 170 -13.55 -15.47 12.35
C ASN A 170 -12.99 -14.69 11.15
N ARG A 171 -12.88 -15.33 9.97
CA ARG A 171 -12.39 -14.69 8.74
C ARG A 171 -13.38 -13.70 8.13
N ASN A 172 -14.65 -13.82 8.45
CA ASN A 172 -15.74 -12.99 7.89
C ASN A 172 -16.14 -11.85 8.82
#